data_98234b6cf290400ac5a1d3a4d520fb4c
#
_entry.id   98234b6cf290400ac5a1d3a4d520fb4c
#
_cell.length_a   1.000
_cell.length_b   1.000
_cell.length_c   1.000
_cell.angle_alpha   90.00
_cell.angle_beta   90.00
_cell.angle_gamma   90.00
#
_symmetry.space_group_name_H-M   'P 1'
#
loop_
_entity.id
_entity.type
_entity.pdbx_description
1 polymer ?
#
loop_
_entity_poly.entity_id
_entity_poly.type
_entity_poly.pdbx_seq_one_letter_code
_entity_poly.pdbx_strand_id
1 'polypeptide(L)'
;KTGELLTRAEIQGVISGKQLVFNQPILEKIVSRFRQSVNAEVMRQRAAIAYDIDEYDERFLRHLALGYTKDMIAALRTMPFSPKSLEKRQTDLVSRLFPQGEQRGVNVTRLVVRAIELHIINPDNLVADE
;
A
#
# COMPACT_ATOMS: atom_id res chain seq x y z
N LYS A 1 -10.18 14.03 0.05
CA LYS A 1 -11.52 14.31 0.62
C LYS A 1 -11.59 14.03 2.10
N THR A 2 -10.96 12.98 2.57
CA THR A 2 -10.91 12.71 4.00
C THR A 2 -10.21 13.85 4.76
N GLY A 3 -9.12 14.36 4.23
CA GLY A 3 -8.43 15.50 4.77
C GLY A 3 -9.29 16.76 4.74
N GLU A 4 -10.05 16.94 3.67
CA GLU A 4 -10.96 18.06 3.52
C GLU A 4 -12.08 18.03 4.58
N LEU A 5 -12.69 16.87 4.78
CA LEU A 5 -13.72 16.70 5.81
C LEU A 5 -13.19 16.96 7.21
N LEU A 6 -12.04 16.41 7.53
CA LEU A 6 -11.40 16.63 8.82
C LEU A 6 -11.11 18.12 9.03
N THR A 7 -10.51 18.77 8.06
CA THR A 7 -10.15 20.18 8.15
C THR A 7 -11.40 21.03 8.39
N ARG A 8 -12.45 20.79 7.65
CA ARG A 8 -13.68 21.55 7.76
C ARG A 8 -14.36 21.36 9.11
N ALA A 9 -14.48 20.12 9.56
CA ALA A 9 -15.09 19.80 10.84
C ALA A 9 -14.28 20.37 12.00
N GLU A 10 -12.96 20.19 11.95
CA GLU A 10 -12.05 20.69 12.99
C GLU A 10 -12.06 22.22 13.06
N ILE A 11 -12.01 22.90 11.92
CA ILE A 11 -12.04 24.35 11.89
C ILE A 11 -13.36 24.89 12.43
N GLN A 12 -14.49 24.30 12.04
CA GLN A 12 -15.78 24.70 12.57
C GLN A 12 -15.88 24.46 14.06
N GLY A 13 -15.38 23.33 14.54
CA GLY A 13 -15.35 23.01 15.95
C GLY A 13 -14.54 24.05 16.75
N VAL A 14 -13.41 24.46 16.22
CA VAL A 14 -12.55 25.45 16.84
C VAL A 14 -13.20 26.85 16.81
N ILE A 15 -13.76 27.23 15.66
CA ILE A 15 -14.36 28.55 15.48
C ILE A 15 -15.63 28.72 16.29
N SER A 16 -16.49 27.71 16.31
CA SER A 16 -17.75 27.75 17.03
C SER A 16 -17.60 27.49 18.53
N GLY A 17 -16.46 26.97 18.94
CA GLY A 17 -16.18 26.69 20.34
C GLY A 17 -16.01 28.01 21.12
N LYS A 18 -16.54 28.02 22.33
CA LYS A 18 -16.40 29.19 23.19
C LYS A 18 -14.96 29.45 23.60
N GLN A 19 -14.15 28.43 23.52
CA GLN A 19 -12.73 28.56 23.75
C GLN A 19 -12.04 28.47 22.39
N LEU A 20 -11.61 29.58 21.92
CA LEU A 20 -10.79 29.64 20.72
C LEU A 20 -9.38 29.14 21.00
N VAL A 21 -9.29 28.04 21.70
CA VAL A 21 -8.00 27.41 21.92
C VAL A 21 -7.67 26.62 20.66
N PHE A 22 -6.85 27.22 19.85
CA PHE A 22 -6.29 26.55 18.70
C PHE A 22 -5.41 25.40 19.18
N ASN A 23 -5.85 24.19 18.96
CA ASN A 23 -5.06 23.03 19.35
C ASN A 23 -4.04 22.71 18.27
N GLN A 24 -2.96 23.46 18.27
CA GLN A 24 -1.86 23.33 17.35
C GLN A 24 -1.34 21.90 17.21
N PRO A 25 -1.07 21.17 18.34
CA PRO A 25 -0.57 19.80 18.21
C PRO A 25 -1.52 18.84 17.47
N ILE A 26 -2.83 18.98 17.65
CA ILE A 26 -3.80 18.16 16.95
C ILE A 26 -3.81 18.46 15.46
N LEU A 27 -3.81 19.73 15.09
CA LEU A 27 -3.76 20.14 13.69
C LEU A 27 -2.48 19.66 13.01
N GLU A 28 -1.35 19.81 13.66
CA GLU A 28 -0.08 19.33 13.14
C GLU A 28 -0.10 17.84 12.91
N LYS A 29 -0.70 17.10 13.84
CA LYS A 29 -0.83 15.65 13.73
C LYS A 29 -1.70 15.25 12.55
N ILE A 30 -2.83 15.91 12.35
CA ILE A 30 -3.73 15.66 11.22
C ILE A 30 -3.03 15.98 9.90
N VAL A 31 -2.38 17.13 9.79
CA VAL A 31 -1.65 17.54 8.59
C VAL A 31 -0.50 16.56 8.31
N SER A 32 0.22 16.15 9.33
CA SER A 32 1.32 15.19 9.18
C SER A 32 0.83 13.85 8.64
N ARG A 33 -0.27 13.33 9.18
CA ARG A 33 -0.86 12.07 8.69
C ARG A 33 -1.33 12.20 7.24
N PHE A 34 -1.93 13.32 6.91
CA PHE A 34 -2.37 13.57 5.53
C PHE A 34 -1.19 13.60 4.57
N ARG A 35 -0.11 14.29 4.93
CA ARG A 35 1.11 14.33 4.12
C ARG A 35 1.72 12.97 3.93
N GLN A 36 1.78 12.16 5.00
CA GLN A 36 2.30 10.80 4.92
C GLN A 36 1.47 9.93 3.97
N SER A 37 0.15 10.04 4.05
CA SER A 37 -0.76 9.30 3.18
C SER A 37 -0.58 9.70 1.71
N VAL A 38 -0.49 10.99 1.42
CA VAL A 38 -0.26 11.49 0.07
C VAL A 38 1.10 11.04 -0.46
N ASN A 39 2.13 11.14 0.36
CA ASN A 39 3.47 10.72 -0.02
C ASN A 39 3.53 9.22 -0.34
N ALA A 40 2.89 8.39 0.49
CA ALA A 40 2.84 6.96 0.26
C ALA A 40 2.17 6.62 -1.07
N GLU A 41 1.06 7.28 -1.39
CA GLU A 41 0.35 7.08 -2.66
C GLU A 41 1.18 7.54 -3.86
N VAL A 42 1.85 8.68 -3.76
CA VAL A 42 2.73 9.17 -4.83
C VAL A 42 3.89 8.20 -5.05
N MET A 43 4.51 7.71 -3.99
CA MET A 43 5.61 6.75 -4.08
C MET A 43 5.14 5.44 -4.71
N ARG A 44 3.94 4.97 -4.32
CA ARG A 44 3.35 3.76 -4.90
C ARG A 44 3.11 3.93 -6.39
N GLN A 45 2.56 5.05 -6.83
CA GLN A 45 2.30 5.32 -8.24
C GLN A 45 3.61 5.37 -9.05
N ARG A 46 4.64 6.00 -8.51
CA ARG A 46 5.96 6.06 -9.16
C ARG A 46 6.56 4.67 -9.30
N ALA A 47 6.46 3.86 -8.25
CA ALA A 47 6.97 2.50 -8.26
C ALA A 47 6.20 1.63 -9.28
N ALA A 48 4.88 1.79 -9.36
CA ALA A 48 4.05 1.06 -10.31
C ALA A 48 4.49 1.33 -11.75
N ILE A 49 4.82 2.58 -12.06
CA ILE A 49 5.32 2.95 -13.38
C ILE A 49 6.74 2.41 -13.60
N ALA A 50 7.62 2.60 -12.63
CA ALA A 50 9.03 2.23 -12.75
C ALA A 50 9.24 0.73 -12.94
N TYR A 51 8.40 -0.10 -12.29
CA TYR A 51 8.53 -1.56 -12.29
C TYR A 51 7.43 -2.26 -13.06
N ASP A 52 6.57 -1.51 -13.73
CA ASP A 52 5.46 -2.04 -14.51
C ASP A 52 4.53 -2.93 -13.68
N ILE A 53 4.07 -2.37 -12.57
CA ILE A 53 3.20 -3.06 -11.61
C ILE A 53 1.74 -2.69 -11.91
N ASP A 54 0.92 -3.67 -12.24
CA ASP A 54 -0.51 -3.47 -12.43
C ASP A 54 -1.27 -3.64 -11.10
N GLU A 55 -2.58 -3.43 -11.15
CA GLU A 55 -3.42 -3.55 -9.94
C GLU A 55 -3.45 -4.98 -9.39
N TYR A 56 -3.33 -5.99 -10.23
CA TYR A 56 -3.29 -7.38 -9.80
C TYR A 56 -1.97 -7.73 -9.13
N ASP A 57 -0.87 -7.18 -9.62
CA ASP A 57 0.43 -7.34 -8.99
C ASP A 57 0.43 -6.73 -7.58
N GLU A 58 -0.13 -5.54 -7.43
CA GLU A 58 -0.24 -4.89 -6.12
C GLU A 58 -1.11 -5.71 -5.17
N ARG A 59 -2.27 -6.18 -5.62
CA ARG A 59 -3.15 -7.02 -4.81
C ARG A 59 -2.47 -8.31 -4.39
N PHE A 60 -1.78 -8.95 -5.31
CA PHE A 60 -1.04 -10.17 -5.03
C PHE A 60 0.01 -9.95 -3.94
N LEU A 61 0.85 -8.94 -4.11
CA LEU A 61 1.90 -8.60 -3.14
C LEU A 61 1.31 -8.21 -1.78
N ARG A 62 0.24 -7.45 -1.77
CA ARG A 62 -0.43 -7.03 -0.55
C ARG A 62 -0.99 -8.23 0.23
N HIS A 63 -1.61 -9.17 -0.44
CA HIS A 63 -2.15 -10.36 0.22
C HIS A 63 -1.04 -11.31 0.68
N LEU A 64 0.05 -11.42 -0.09
CA LEU A 64 1.23 -12.16 0.39
C LEU A 64 1.79 -11.54 1.66
N ALA A 65 1.83 -10.21 1.74
CA ALA A 65 2.28 -9.49 2.94
C ALA A 65 1.37 -9.76 4.14
N LEU A 66 0.08 -9.99 3.90
CA LEU A 66 -0.89 -10.35 4.93
C LEU A 66 -0.81 -11.82 5.35
N GLY A 67 0.04 -12.61 4.71
CA GLY A 67 0.21 -14.02 5.03
C GLY A 67 -0.67 -14.96 4.24
N TYR A 68 -1.33 -14.49 3.20
CA TYR A 68 -2.17 -15.35 2.35
C TYR A 68 -1.31 -16.30 1.53
N THR A 69 -1.78 -17.53 1.39
CA THR A 69 -1.21 -18.49 0.42
C THR A 69 -1.74 -18.18 -0.97
N LYS A 70 -1.09 -18.72 -1.99
CA LYS A 70 -1.57 -18.59 -3.37
C LYS A 70 -2.97 -19.16 -3.56
N ASP A 71 -3.29 -20.25 -2.87
CA ASP A 71 -4.63 -20.84 -2.92
C ASP A 71 -5.68 -19.89 -2.34
N MET A 72 -5.37 -19.25 -1.23
CA MET A 72 -6.24 -18.24 -0.61
C MET A 72 -6.46 -17.06 -1.53
N ILE A 73 -5.40 -16.57 -2.16
CA ILE A 73 -5.47 -15.43 -3.07
C ILE A 73 -6.29 -15.81 -4.32
N ALA A 74 -6.10 -17.01 -4.84
CA ALA A 74 -6.85 -17.49 -6.01
C ALA A 74 -8.34 -17.60 -5.74
N ALA A 75 -8.75 -17.67 -4.48
CA ALA A 75 -10.17 -17.73 -4.09
C ALA A 75 -10.81 -16.33 -3.99
N LEU A 76 -10.02 -15.26 -4.05
CA LEU A 76 -10.54 -13.89 -3.97
C LEU A 76 -11.25 -13.50 -5.26
N ARG A 77 -12.35 -12.76 -5.13
CA ARG A 77 -13.11 -12.25 -6.28
C ARG A 77 -12.31 -11.29 -7.14
N THR A 78 -11.40 -10.56 -6.51
CA THR A 78 -10.59 -9.55 -7.19
C THR A 78 -9.36 -10.14 -7.88
N MET A 79 -9.12 -11.45 -7.72
CA MET A 79 -7.97 -12.14 -8.28
C MET A 79 -8.43 -13.34 -9.12
N PRO A 80 -8.84 -13.10 -10.37
CA PRO A 80 -9.36 -14.17 -11.24
C PRO A 80 -8.23 -15.02 -11.83
N PHE A 81 -7.40 -15.60 -10.97
CA PHE A 81 -6.24 -16.36 -11.37
C PHE A 81 -6.18 -17.69 -10.61
N SER A 82 -5.66 -18.72 -11.27
CA SER A 82 -5.37 -19.98 -10.61
C SER A 82 -4.10 -19.87 -9.77
N PRO A 83 -3.89 -20.76 -8.79
CA PRO A 83 -2.63 -20.79 -8.05
C PRO A 83 -1.40 -20.92 -8.94
N LYS A 84 -1.52 -21.69 -10.02
CA LYS A 84 -0.42 -21.85 -10.99
C LYS A 84 -0.10 -20.56 -11.72
N SER A 85 -1.13 -19.79 -12.10
CA SER A 85 -0.96 -18.47 -12.70
C SER A 85 -0.32 -17.52 -11.72
N LEU A 86 -0.66 -17.59 -10.45
CA LEU A 86 -0.07 -16.73 -9.41
C LEU A 86 1.40 -17.09 -9.17
N GLU A 87 1.77 -18.34 -9.27
CA GLU A 87 3.19 -18.72 -9.21
C GLU A 87 3.99 -18.11 -10.35
N LYS A 88 3.43 -18.15 -11.55
CA LYS A 88 4.05 -17.53 -12.71
C LYS A 88 4.17 -16.02 -12.53
N ARG A 89 3.14 -15.39 -11.97
CA ARG A 89 3.16 -13.96 -11.64
C ARG A 89 4.25 -13.65 -10.61
N GLN A 90 4.41 -14.50 -9.61
CA GLN A 90 5.46 -14.35 -8.61
C GLN A 90 6.85 -14.38 -9.26
N THR A 91 7.11 -15.33 -10.13
CA THR A 91 8.38 -15.45 -10.85
C THR A 91 8.65 -14.19 -11.67
N ASP A 92 7.63 -13.71 -12.35
CA ASP A 92 7.72 -12.50 -13.16
C ASP A 92 8.01 -11.26 -12.31
N LEU A 93 7.37 -11.13 -11.15
CA LEU A 93 7.63 -10.05 -10.22
C LEU A 93 9.06 -10.10 -9.69
N VAL A 94 9.57 -11.26 -9.37
CA VAL A 94 10.96 -11.40 -8.94
C VAL A 94 11.91 -10.88 -10.03
N SER A 95 11.64 -11.19 -11.29
CA SER A 95 12.48 -10.74 -12.39
C SER A 95 12.42 -9.23 -12.59
N ARG A 96 11.30 -8.60 -12.24
CA ARG A 96 11.15 -7.14 -12.37
C ARG A 96 11.68 -6.37 -11.16
N LEU A 97 11.55 -6.93 -9.96
CA LEU A 97 11.86 -6.21 -8.73
C LEU A 97 13.28 -6.44 -8.22
N PHE A 98 13.97 -7.45 -8.72
CA PHE A 98 15.32 -7.78 -8.28
C PHE A 98 16.30 -7.66 -9.44
N PRO A 99 17.53 -7.15 -9.19
CA PRO A 99 18.58 -7.16 -10.19
C PRO A 99 18.91 -8.59 -10.61
N GLN A 100 19.40 -8.75 -11.82
CA GLN A 100 19.62 -10.06 -12.43
C GLN A 100 20.47 -11.01 -11.58
N GLY A 101 21.43 -10.51 -10.85
CA GLY A 101 22.28 -11.33 -9.97
C GLY A 101 21.66 -11.70 -8.64
N GLU A 102 20.50 -11.15 -8.28
CA GLU A 102 19.86 -11.35 -6.99
C GLU A 102 18.53 -12.09 -7.06
N GLN A 103 18.14 -12.58 -8.23
CA GLN A 103 16.83 -13.22 -8.42
C GLN A 103 16.78 -14.65 -7.91
N ARG A 104 17.91 -15.31 -7.81
CA ARG A 104 17.97 -16.71 -7.43
C ARG A 104 17.67 -16.90 -5.95
N GLY A 105 16.76 -17.83 -5.63
CA GLY A 105 16.43 -18.17 -4.27
C GLY A 105 15.55 -17.16 -3.56
N VAL A 106 14.90 -16.24 -4.29
CA VAL A 106 13.99 -15.28 -3.69
C VAL A 106 12.71 -15.99 -3.28
N ASN A 107 12.42 -15.98 -1.97
CA ASN A 107 11.18 -16.51 -1.42
C ASN A 107 10.13 -15.41 -1.28
N VAL A 108 8.94 -15.81 -0.83
CA VAL A 108 7.81 -14.87 -0.62
C VAL A 108 8.20 -13.73 0.33
N THR A 109 8.88 -14.05 1.42
CA THR A 109 9.28 -13.05 2.41
C THR A 109 10.20 -11.99 1.79
N ARG A 110 11.20 -12.39 1.04
CA ARG A 110 12.10 -11.45 0.37
C ARG A 110 11.37 -10.61 -0.67
N LEU A 111 10.44 -11.22 -1.41
CA LEU A 111 9.63 -10.51 -2.39
C LEU A 111 8.77 -9.44 -1.72
N VAL A 112 8.11 -9.77 -0.62
CA VAL A 112 7.30 -8.82 0.14
C VAL A 112 8.14 -7.69 0.71
N VAL A 113 9.28 -8.00 1.32
CA VAL A 113 10.20 -6.99 1.86
C VAL A 113 10.65 -6.05 0.76
N ARG A 114 10.99 -6.58 -0.40
CA ARG A 114 11.40 -5.77 -1.54
C ARG A 114 10.28 -4.86 -2.03
N ALA A 115 9.05 -5.37 -2.09
CA ALA A 115 7.89 -4.57 -2.47
C ALA A 115 7.66 -3.41 -1.49
N ILE A 116 7.87 -3.63 -0.21
CA ILE A 116 7.79 -2.58 0.81
C ILE A 116 8.92 -1.55 0.61
N GLU A 117 10.15 -2.01 0.42
CA GLU A 117 11.30 -1.13 0.19
C GLU A 117 11.11 -0.24 -1.05
N LEU A 118 10.49 -0.76 -2.08
CA LEU A 118 10.22 -0.04 -3.33
C LEU A 118 8.93 0.77 -3.30
N HIS A 119 8.22 0.79 -2.17
CA HIS A 119 6.95 1.51 -1.97
C HIS A 119 5.80 1.00 -2.83
N ILE A 120 5.87 -0.22 -3.32
CA ILE A 120 4.78 -0.85 -4.07
C ILE A 120 3.60 -1.14 -3.15
N ILE A 121 3.88 -1.60 -1.93
CA ILE A 121 2.88 -1.78 -0.88
C ILE A 121 3.30 -1.01 0.36
N ASN A 122 2.30 -0.56 1.12
CA ASN A 122 2.53 0.18 2.36
C ASN A 122 2.18 -0.73 3.55
N PRO A 123 3.16 -1.07 4.41
CA PRO A 123 2.88 -1.95 5.55
C PRO A 123 1.91 -1.37 6.56
N ASP A 124 1.74 -0.05 6.57
CA ASP A 124 0.81 0.62 7.49
C ASP A 124 -0.62 0.63 6.98
N ASN A 125 -0.87 0.15 5.77
CA ASN A 125 -2.19 0.17 5.15
C ASN A 125 -2.46 -1.10 4.36
N LEU A 126 -2.25 -2.25 4.99
CA LEU A 126 -2.52 -3.55 4.38
C LEU A 126 -3.96 -3.96 4.70
N VAL A 127 -4.80 -3.98 3.67
CA VAL A 127 -6.20 -4.37 3.77
C VAL A 127 -6.46 -5.54 2.84
N ALA A 128 -7.07 -6.60 3.37
CA ALA A 128 -7.43 -7.76 2.57
C ALA A 128 -8.68 -7.47 1.74
N ASP A 129 -8.70 -7.99 0.52
CA ASP A 129 -9.90 -8.00 -0.30
C ASP A 129 -10.85 -9.10 0.17
N GLU A 130 -12.13 -8.90 0.00
CA GLU A 130 -13.15 -9.88 0.36
C GLU A 130 -13.38 -10.92 -0.74
#